data_6af6efaa4e0e3254ffc50b73c65b1602
#
_entry.id   6af6efaa4e0e3254ffc50b73c65b1602
#
_cell.length_a   1.000
_cell.length_b   1.000
_cell.length_c   1.000
_cell.angle_alpha   90.00
_cell.angle_beta   90.00
_cell.angle_gamma   90.00
#
_symmetry.space_group_name_H-M   'P 1'
#
loop_
_entity.id
_entity.type
_entity.pdbx_description
1 polymer ?
#
loop_
_entity_poly.entity_id
_entity_poly.type
_entity_poly.pdbx_seq_one_letter_code
_entity_poly.pdbx_strand_id
1 'polypeptide(L)'
;MRVFSSVAMVRAVRFCASSTARVLEKIDGFVDNERFESQLRPGWMLSHSTWRDEKSVVRWRTVGEHHVAQGKGRFDIFQDYHLRVGDVTGDTHPPTAAPIQERRFDETEVGAAKMATFTEITPIEGAAFAPQTDLLPAHLGLDLANGAVVEHDVFASITHPGKLVLLVGWKDPKAASTWSPKQIDGVVTLRHRRIRIIRDYGRFDRREAPQFYADVKGAETKHPEPAR
;
A
#
# COMPACT_ATOMS: atom_id res chain seq x y z
N MET A 1 -12.26 15.29 8.74
CA MET A 1 -12.10 14.49 7.51
C MET A 1 -11.19 13.31 7.86
N ARG A 2 -11.51 12.09 7.46
CA ARG A 2 -10.69 10.92 7.70
C ARG A 2 -9.74 10.73 6.53
N VAL A 3 -8.59 10.15 6.75
CA VAL A 3 -7.71 9.73 5.66
C VAL A 3 -7.69 8.21 5.64
N PHE A 4 -8.15 7.62 4.54
CA PHE A 4 -8.09 6.20 4.29
C PHE A 4 -7.02 5.90 3.26
N SER A 5 -6.34 4.79 3.46
CA SER A 5 -5.35 4.26 2.54
C SER A 5 -5.86 2.95 1.95
N SER A 6 -5.75 2.79 0.65
CA SER A 6 -5.93 1.51 -0.02
C SER A 6 -4.63 1.15 -0.71
N VAL A 7 -4.09 0.00 -0.35
CA VAL A 7 -2.84 -0.54 -0.87
C VAL A 7 -3.17 -1.83 -1.61
N ALA A 8 -2.98 -1.84 -2.91
CA ALA A 8 -3.14 -3.03 -3.74
C ALA A 8 -1.78 -3.45 -4.29
N MET A 9 -1.27 -4.58 -3.86
CA MET A 9 -0.12 -5.24 -4.46
C MET A 9 -0.63 -6.25 -5.49
N VAL A 10 -0.13 -6.18 -6.71
CA VAL A 10 -0.55 -7.05 -7.80
C VAL A 10 0.66 -7.65 -8.50
N ARG A 11 0.59 -8.92 -8.85
CA ARG A 11 1.52 -9.57 -9.76
C ARG A 11 0.85 -9.75 -11.10
N ALA A 12 1.26 -8.96 -12.09
CA ALA A 12 0.64 -8.95 -13.42
C ALA A 12 1.46 -9.69 -14.45
N VAL A 13 0.79 -10.39 -15.36
CA VAL A 13 1.41 -10.98 -16.57
C VAL A 13 1.69 -9.89 -17.59
N ARG A 14 0.83 -8.86 -17.65
CA ARG A 14 0.99 -7.67 -18.49
C ARG A 14 0.45 -6.46 -17.74
N PHE A 15 1.22 -5.39 -17.75
CA PHE A 15 0.76 -4.12 -17.22
C PHE A 15 -0.18 -3.44 -18.22
N CYS A 16 -1.41 -3.22 -17.82
CA CYS A 16 -2.33 -2.34 -18.54
C CYS A 16 -2.44 -1.03 -17.77
N ALA A 17 -1.89 0.03 -18.31
CA ALA A 17 -2.17 1.38 -17.84
C ALA A 17 -3.66 1.63 -18.05
N SER A 18 -4.45 1.49 -16.99
CA SER A 18 -5.90 1.51 -17.12
C SER A 18 -6.41 2.91 -17.41
N SER A 19 -7.36 3.00 -18.33
CA SER A 19 -8.22 4.16 -18.59
C SER A 19 -9.01 4.65 -17.35
N THR A 20 -8.91 3.93 -16.25
CA THR A 20 -9.66 4.20 -15.00
C THR A 20 -9.10 5.35 -14.17
N ALA A 21 -7.90 5.87 -14.45
CA ALA A 21 -7.32 6.99 -13.72
C ALA A 21 -8.23 8.24 -13.75
N ARG A 22 -8.74 8.59 -14.94
CA ARG A 22 -9.65 9.73 -15.12
C ARG A 22 -10.99 9.58 -14.39
N VAL A 23 -11.46 8.36 -14.20
CA VAL A 23 -12.69 8.07 -13.46
C VAL A 23 -12.43 8.17 -11.96
N LEU A 24 -11.30 7.69 -11.52
CA LEU A 24 -10.84 7.72 -10.13
C LEU A 24 -10.80 9.15 -9.58
N GLU A 25 -10.22 10.09 -10.34
CA GLU A 25 -10.09 11.50 -9.99
C GLU A 25 -11.43 12.22 -9.79
N LYS A 26 -12.51 11.71 -10.40
CA LYS A 26 -13.86 12.29 -10.28
C LYS A 26 -14.64 11.78 -9.06
N ILE A 27 -14.13 10.81 -8.34
CA ILE A 27 -14.82 10.26 -7.18
C ILE A 27 -14.70 11.25 -6.01
N ASP A 28 -15.84 11.67 -5.47
CA ASP A 28 -15.85 12.54 -4.29
C ASP A 28 -15.11 11.90 -3.12
N GLY A 29 -14.12 12.64 -2.59
CA GLY A 29 -13.24 12.19 -1.53
C GLY A 29 -11.97 11.47 -1.98
N PHE A 30 -11.72 11.38 -3.28
CA PHE A 30 -10.40 11.03 -3.79
C PHE A 30 -9.36 12.08 -3.39
N VAL A 31 -8.18 11.67 -2.97
CA VAL A 31 -7.08 12.56 -2.59
C VAL A 31 -5.91 12.40 -3.54
N ASP A 32 -5.36 11.20 -3.61
CA ASP A 32 -4.24 10.88 -4.51
C ASP A 32 -4.20 9.39 -4.88
N ASN A 33 -3.48 9.08 -5.94
CA ASN A 33 -3.11 7.72 -6.32
C ASN A 33 -1.75 7.70 -6.98
N GLU A 34 -0.90 6.79 -6.55
CA GLU A 34 0.40 6.59 -7.17
C GLU A 34 0.69 5.10 -7.35
N ARG A 35 1.46 4.77 -8.37
CA ARG A 35 1.87 3.39 -8.70
C ARG A 35 3.38 3.26 -8.62
N PHE A 36 3.78 2.09 -8.14
CA PHE A 36 5.18 1.79 -7.88
C PHE A 36 5.48 0.36 -8.33
N GLU A 37 6.74 0.12 -8.69
CA GLU A 37 7.25 -1.20 -9.03
C GLU A 37 8.14 -1.71 -7.89
N SER A 38 7.92 -2.96 -7.47
CA SER A 38 8.73 -3.59 -6.43
C SER A 38 10.17 -3.77 -6.90
N GLN A 39 11.10 -3.40 -6.05
CA GLN A 39 12.53 -3.54 -6.27
C GLN A 39 13.07 -4.86 -5.69
N LEU A 40 12.32 -5.49 -4.80
CA LEU A 40 12.71 -6.75 -4.16
C LEU A 40 12.02 -7.96 -4.79
N ARG A 41 10.86 -7.76 -5.42
CA ARG A 41 10.03 -8.82 -6.00
C ARG A 41 9.69 -8.52 -7.46
N PRO A 42 10.45 -9.02 -8.43
CA PRO A 42 10.21 -8.77 -9.85
C PRO A 42 8.77 -9.09 -10.28
N GLY A 43 8.16 -8.17 -11.02
CA GLY A 43 6.80 -8.29 -11.54
C GLY A 43 5.70 -7.96 -10.53
N TRP A 44 6.04 -7.57 -9.30
CA TRP A 44 5.07 -7.03 -8.35
C TRP A 44 4.96 -5.51 -8.47
N MET A 45 3.74 -5.04 -8.38
CA MET A 45 3.41 -3.62 -8.43
C MET A 45 2.56 -3.24 -7.23
N LEU A 46 2.75 -2.02 -6.76
CA LEU A 46 1.95 -1.40 -5.72
C LEU A 46 1.11 -0.29 -6.34
N SER A 47 -0.20 -0.31 -6.12
CA SER A 47 -1.07 0.83 -6.34
C SER A 47 -1.54 1.33 -4.98
N HIS A 48 -1.13 2.53 -4.63
CA HIS A 48 -1.52 3.18 -3.39
C HIS A 48 -2.48 4.32 -3.69
N SER A 49 -3.59 4.40 -2.96
CA SER A 49 -4.54 5.51 -3.07
C SER A 49 -4.94 6.03 -1.69
N THR A 50 -5.09 7.33 -1.60
CA THR A 50 -5.50 8.05 -0.39
C THR A 50 -6.90 8.63 -0.59
N TRP A 51 -7.74 8.54 0.43
CA TRP A 51 -9.14 8.90 0.38
C TRP A 51 -9.55 9.70 1.60
N ARG A 52 -10.53 10.57 1.44
CA ARG A 52 -11.12 11.34 2.54
C ARG A 52 -11.76 10.44 3.61
N ASP A 53 -12.42 9.36 3.19
CA ASP A 53 -13.16 8.44 4.06
C ASP A 53 -13.41 7.08 3.40
N GLU A 54 -13.84 6.09 4.20
CA GLU A 54 -14.16 4.75 3.70
C GLU A 54 -15.30 4.76 2.67
N LYS A 55 -16.30 5.64 2.82
CA LYS A 55 -17.41 5.74 1.87
C LYS A 55 -16.93 6.09 0.47
N SER A 56 -15.90 6.92 0.37
CA SER A 56 -15.28 7.30 -0.90
C SER A 56 -14.57 6.10 -1.55
N VAL A 57 -13.87 5.31 -0.76
CA VAL A 57 -13.28 4.03 -1.25
C VAL A 57 -14.36 3.08 -1.72
N VAL A 58 -15.47 2.95 -0.96
CA VAL A 58 -16.59 2.07 -1.33
C VAL A 58 -17.24 2.55 -2.64
N ARG A 59 -17.49 3.87 -2.80
CA ARG A 59 -18.02 4.43 -4.05
C ARG A 59 -17.13 4.04 -5.24
N TRP A 60 -15.82 4.23 -5.12
CA TRP A 60 -14.87 3.84 -6.17
C TRP A 60 -15.00 2.37 -6.54
N ARG A 61 -15.09 1.49 -5.55
CA ARG A 61 -15.20 0.05 -5.76
C ARG A 61 -16.49 -0.39 -6.45
N THR A 62 -17.56 0.37 -6.28
CA THR A 62 -18.89 0.09 -6.84
C THR A 62 -19.15 0.78 -8.18
N VAL A 63 -18.24 1.63 -8.68
CA VAL A 63 -18.34 2.16 -10.04
C VAL A 63 -18.27 1.02 -11.05
N GLY A 64 -19.26 0.98 -11.96
CA GLY A 64 -19.40 -0.11 -12.91
C GLY A 64 -18.16 -0.36 -13.77
N GLU A 65 -17.51 0.68 -14.27
CA GLU A 65 -16.29 0.57 -15.06
C GLU A 65 -15.13 -0.04 -14.22
N HIS A 66 -15.03 0.35 -12.96
CA HIS A 66 -14.02 -0.20 -12.06
C HIS A 66 -14.32 -1.66 -11.71
N HIS A 67 -15.60 -2.01 -11.53
CA HIS A 67 -16.02 -3.39 -11.30
C HIS A 67 -15.63 -4.31 -12.45
N VAL A 68 -15.86 -3.87 -13.69
CA VAL A 68 -15.40 -4.59 -14.90
C VAL A 68 -13.89 -4.75 -14.93
N ALA A 69 -13.16 -3.67 -14.60
CA ALA A 69 -11.69 -3.72 -14.54
C ALA A 69 -11.19 -4.67 -13.45
N GLN A 70 -11.84 -4.69 -12.28
CA GLN A 70 -11.53 -5.64 -11.20
C GLN A 70 -11.76 -7.10 -11.64
N GLY A 71 -12.88 -7.37 -12.33
CA GLY A 71 -13.17 -8.69 -12.89
C GLY A 71 -12.06 -9.15 -13.86
N LYS A 72 -11.74 -8.32 -14.86
CA LYS A 72 -10.64 -8.62 -15.78
C LYS A 72 -9.30 -8.80 -15.05
N GLY A 73 -8.98 -7.93 -14.09
CA GLY A 73 -7.80 -8.07 -13.26
C GLY A 73 -7.73 -9.43 -12.58
N ARG A 74 -8.83 -9.81 -11.93
CA ARG A 74 -8.91 -11.04 -11.15
C ARG A 74 -8.79 -12.31 -12.00
N PHE A 75 -9.46 -12.35 -13.14
CA PHE A 75 -9.59 -13.58 -13.91
C PHE A 75 -8.54 -13.70 -15.02
N ASP A 76 -8.14 -12.58 -15.64
CA ASP A 76 -7.39 -12.61 -16.89
C ASP A 76 -5.97 -12.04 -16.75
N ILE A 77 -5.74 -11.05 -15.85
CA ILE A 77 -4.52 -10.26 -15.87
C ILE A 77 -3.60 -10.61 -14.69
N PHE A 78 -4.13 -10.68 -13.47
CA PHE A 78 -3.30 -10.84 -12.29
C PHE A 78 -3.09 -12.32 -11.96
N GLN A 79 -1.84 -12.71 -11.78
CA GLN A 79 -1.49 -14.02 -11.23
C GLN A 79 -1.86 -14.08 -9.75
N ASP A 80 -1.63 -12.98 -9.04
CA ASP A 80 -1.98 -12.80 -7.65
C ASP A 80 -2.23 -11.33 -7.36
N TYR A 81 -2.95 -11.04 -6.28
CA TYR A 81 -3.07 -9.71 -5.71
C TYR A 81 -3.40 -9.77 -4.23
N HIS A 82 -2.97 -8.75 -3.53
CA HIS A 82 -3.23 -8.54 -2.12
C HIS A 82 -3.69 -7.09 -1.92
N LEU A 83 -4.86 -6.90 -1.32
CA LEU A 83 -5.46 -5.59 -1.12
C LEU A 83 -5.70 -5.34 0.35
N ARG A 84 -5.21 -4.21 0.84
CA ARG A 84 -5.43 -3.70 2.19
C ARG A 84 -6.14 -2.36 2.15
N VAL A 85 -7.09 -2.19 3.05
CA VAL A 85 -7.75 -0.92 3.32
C VAL A 85 -7.52 -0.59 4.78
N GLY A 86 -7.10 0.62 5.06
CA GLY A 86 -6.77 1.02 6.41
C GLY A 86 -7.08 2.46 6.74
N ASP A 87 -7.17 2.73 8.03
CA ASP A 87 -7.30 4.05 8.62
C ASP A 87 -5.89 4.62 8.86
N VAL A 88 -5.60 5.81 8.34
CA VAL A 88 -4.32 6.47 8.60
C VAL A 88 -4.36 7.02 10.01
N THR A 89 -3.54 6.46 10.88
CA THR A 89 -3.45 6.81 12.31
C THR A 89 -2.32 7.77 12.64
N GLY A 90 -1.40 7.97 11.71
CA GLY A 90 -0.31 8.93 11.80
C GLY A 90 0.21 9.31 10.43
N ASP A 91 0.59 10.57 10.25
CA ASP A 91 1.20 11.10 9.02
C ASP A 91 2.09 12.28 9.38
N THR A 92 3.33 12.28 8.94
CA THR A 92 4.26 13.40 9.19
C THR A 92 3.96 14.63 8.34
N HIS A 93 3.20 14.46 7.24
CA HIS A 93 2.79 15.54 6.34
C HIS A 93 1.31 15.37 5.95
N PRO A 94 0.37 15.51 6.91
CA PRO A 94 -1.04 15.28 6.62
C PRO A 94 -1.59 16.35 5.66
N PRO A 95 -2.54 16.00 4.81
CA PRO A 95 -3.24 16.98 3.98
C PRO A 95 -3.89 18.07 4.85
N THR A 96 -3.75 19.33 4.46
CA THR A 96 -4.14 20.50 5.27
C THR A 96 -5.61 20.48 5.74
N ALA A 97 -6.49 19.89 4.94
CA ALA A 97 -7.93 19.79 5.23
C ALA A 97 -8.35 18.48 5.88
N ALA A 98 -7.40 17.61 6.23
CA ALA A 98 -7.67 16.26 6.71
C ALA A 98 -6.84 15.94 7.96
N PRO A 99 -7.25 16.44 9.15
CA PRO A 99 -6.57 16.09 10.37
C PRO A 99 -6.65 14.57 10.61
N ILE A 100 -5.52 14.00 11.00
CA ILE A 100 -5.44 12.59 11.35
C ILE A 100 -6.19 12.37 12.65
N GLN A 101 -7.22 11.55 12.61
CA GLN A 101 -7.97 11.13 13.78
C GLN A 101 -8.26 9.64 13.68
N GLU A 102 -7.69 8.87 14.56
CA GLU A 102 -8.06 7.47 14.70
C GLU A 102 -9.51 7.37 15.20
N ARG A 103 -10.37 6.72 14.43
CA ARG A 103 -11.80 6.59 14.76
C ARG A 103 -12.32 5.16 14.71
N ARG A 104 -11.53 4.24 14.17
CA ARG A 104 -11.89 2.82 14.12
C ARG A 104 -10.94 2.04 15.01
N PHE A 105 -11.52 1.12 15.76
CA PHE A 105 -10.78 0.21 16.63
C PHE A 105 -10.81 -1.23 16.12
N ASP A 106 -11.67 -1.50 15.13
CA ASP A 106 -11.69 -2.77 14.43
C ASP A 106 -10.47 -2.90 13.52
N GLU A 107 -9.92 -4.08 13.48
CA GLU A 107 -8.81 -4.45 12.64
C GLU A 107 -9.13 -5.74 11.87
N THR A 108 -8.36 -6.03 10.83
CA THR A 108 -8.57 -7.23 10.03
C THR A 108 -8.43 -8.50 10.86
N GLU A 109 -9.28 -9.50 10.60
CA GLU A 109 -9.11 -10.86 11.09
C GLU A 109 -8.19 -11.69 10.17
N VAL A 110 -8.14 -11.30 8.89
CA VAL A 110 -7.31 -11.93 7.87
C VAL A 110 -5.91 -11.32 7.89
N GLY A 111 -4.92 -12.14 7.61
CA GLY A 111 -3.52 -11.71 7.53
C GLY A 111 -2.84 -11.50 8.89
N ALA A 112 -1.54 -11.64 8.89
CA ALA A 112 -0.71 -11.50 10.09
C ALA A 112 -0.40 -10.03 10.42
N ALA A 113 -0.37 -9.15 9.40
CA ALA A 113 -0.11 -7.73 9.59
C ALA A 113 -1.39 -7.01 10.05
N LYS A 114 -1.32 -6.32 11.18
CA LYS A 114 -2.40 -5.49 11.72
C LYS A 114 -2.19 -4.00 11.46
N MET A 115 -0.94 -3.62 11.24
CA MET A 115 -0.55 -2.28 10.87
C MET A 115 0.34 -2.32 9.63
N ALA A 116 0.34 -1.23 8.86
CA ALA A 116 1.34 -0.96 7.85
C ALA A 116 1.99 0.40 8.11
N THR A 117 3.28 0.51 7.83
CA THR A 117 3.93 1.80 7.67
C THR A 117 4.28 2.01 6.21
N PHE A 118 3.98 3.20 5.71
CA PHE A 118 4.22 3.62 4.34
C PHE A 118 5.12 4.84 4.38
N THR A 119 6.40 4.64 4.07
CA THR A 119 7.42 5.68 4.10
C THR A 119 7.81 6.06 2.69
N GLU A 120 7.46 7.27 2.29
CA GLU A 120 7.88 7.85 1.01
C GLU A 120 9.22 8.54 1.21
N ILE A 121 10.13 8.28 0.27
CA ILE A 121 11.48 8.84 0.21
C ILE A 121 11.56 9.58 -1.12
N THR A 122 11.54 10.90 -1.09
CA THR A 122 11.57 11.75 -2.27
C THR A 122 12.91 12.49 -2.33
N PRO A 123 13.71 12.32 -3.39
CA PRO A 123 14.95 13.06 -3.57
C PRO A 123 14.70 14.57 -3.59
N ILE A 124 15.57 15.33 -2.95
CA ILE A 124 15.60 16.78 -3.09
C ILE A 124 16.15 17.11 -4.50
N GLU A 125 15.59 18.11 -5.14
CA GLU A 125 16.01 18.52 -6.47
C GLU A 125 17.52 18.80 -6.51
N GLY A 126 18.21 18.22 -7.48
CA GLY A 126 19.67 18.32 -7.63
C GLY A 126 20.50 17.41 -6.72
N ALA A 127 19.89 16.69 -5.78
CA ALA A 127 20.60 15.74 -4.93
C ALA A 127 20.80 14.40 -5.65
N ALA A 128 22.02 13.85 -5.58
CA ALA A 128 22.29 12.50 -6.03
C ALA A 128 21.87 11.50 -4.94
N PHE A 129 20.73 10.87 -5.13
CA PHE A 129 20.24 9.82 -4.24
C PHE A 129 19.93 8.57 -5.06
N ALA A 130 20.78 7.58 -4.96
CA ALA A 130 20.63 6.28 -5.62
C ALA A 130 21.02 5.16 -4.61
N PRO A 131 20.19 4.91 -3.60
CA PRO A 131 20.49 3.89 -2.61
C PRO A 131 20.40 2.49 -3.23
N GLN A 132 21.16 1.56 -2.67
CA GLN A 132 20.89 0.14 -2.88
C GLN A 132 19.55 -0.18 -2.20
N THR A 133 18.59 -0.64 -2.97
CA THR A 133 17.21 -0.77 -2.50
C THR A 133 17.02 -1.84 -1.44
N ASP A 134 17.82 -2.89 -1.46
CA ASP A 134 17.89 -3.94 -0.44
C ASP A 134 18.43 -3.43 0.90
N LEU A 135 19.29 -2.41 0.90
CA LEU A 135 19.84 -1.79 2.10
C LEU A 135 18.98 -0.62 2.65
N LEU A 136 17.98 -0.19 1.90
CA LEU A 136 17.14 0.96 2.28
C LEU A 136 16.48 0.80 3.67
N PRO A 137 15.94 -0.37 4.06
CA PRO A 137 15.42 -0.56 5.41
C PRO A 137 16.44 -0.26 6.50
N ALA A 138 17.66 -0.75 6.36
CA ALA A 138 18.75 -0.52 7.31
C ALA A 138 19.18 0.95 7.35
N HIS A 139 19.26 1.64 6.20
CA HIS A 139 19.54 3.07 6.14
C HIS A 139 18.51 3.90 6.88
N LEU A 140 17.23 3.49 6.81
CA LEU A 140 16.14 4.11 7.57
C LEU A 140 16.05 3.63 9.03
N GLY A 141 17.00 2.79 9.48
CA GLY A 141 17.07 2.29 10.84
C GLY A 141 16.01 1.25 11.18
N LEU A 142 15.48 0.56 10.19
CA LEU A 142 14.58 -0.58 10.40
C LEU A 142 15.41 -1.84 10.65
N ASP A 143 15.14 -2.48 11.77
CA ASP A 143 15.67 -3.82 12.07
C ASP A 143 14.68 -4.87 11.54
N LEU A 144 15.04 -5.53 10.45
CA LEU A 144 14.24 -6.59 9.84
C LEU A 144 14.23 -7.88 10.67
N ALA A 145 15.19 -8.07 11.59
CA ALA A 145 15.20 -9.20 12.52
C ALA A 145 14.19 -9.00 13.67
N ASN A 146 13.59 -7.82 13.78
CA ASN A 146 12.54 -7.57 14.76
C ASN A 146 11.34 -8.49 14.49
N GLY A 147 11.07 -9.40 15.40
CA GLY A 147 9.99 -10.40 15.28
C GLY A 147 8.56 -9.83 15.15
N ALA A 148 8.38 -8.51 15.24
CA ALA A 148 7.12 -7.84 14.98
C ALA A 148 6.96 -7.39 13.52
N VAL A 149 8.02 -7.38 12.71
CA VAL A 149 7.94 -7.19 11.26
C VAL A 149 7.38 -8.46 10.63
N VAL A 150 6.27 -8.35 9.92
CA VAL A 150 5.61 -9.46 9.21
C VAL A 150 6.14 -9.58 7.79
N GLU A 151 6.28 -8.44 7.14
CA GLU A 151 6.73 -8.34 5.75
C GLU A 151 7.27 -6.94 5.46
N HIS A 152 8.06 -6.82 4.42
CA HIS A 152 8.47 -5.52 3.90
C HIS A 152 8.71 -5.59 2.39
N ASP A 153 8.70 -4.44 1.74
CA ASP A 153 9.10 -4.30 0.35
C ASP A 153 9.53 -2.86 0.06
N VAL A 154 10.42 -2.72 -0.90
CA VAL A 154 10.85 -1.43 -1.43
C VAL A 154 10.30 -1.26 -2.83
N PHE A 155 9.68 -0.14 -3.09
CA PHE A 155 9.05 0.17 -4.36
C PHE A 155 9.62 1.45 -4.95
N ALA A 156 9.80 1.49 -6.27
CA ALA A 156 10.16 2.69 -7.01
C ALA A 156 8.92 3.26 -7.71
N SER A 157 8.74 4.57 -7.65
CA SER A 157 7.65 5.25 -8.36
C SER A 157 7.80 5.09 -9.87
N ILE A 158 6.67 4.82 -10.55
CA ILE A 158 6.61 4.74 -12.00
C ILE A 158 6.57 6.14 -12.62
N THR A 159 6.01 7.11 -11.90
CA THR A 159 5.76 8.47 -12.41
C THR A 159 6.73 9.52 -11.89
N HIS A 160 7.39 9.28 -10.76
CA HIS A 160 8.31 10.22 -10.14
C HIS A 160 9.70 9.58 -10.04
N PRO A 161 10.61 9.84 -11.00
CA PRO A 161 11.95 9.25 -11.00
C PRO A 161 12.69 9.50 -9.68
N GLY A 162 13.31 8.44 -9.16
CA GLY A 162 14.08 8.49 -7.91
C GLY A 162 13.24 8.41 -6.63
N LYS A 163 11.92 8.62 -6.68
CA LYS A 163 11.07 8.45 -5.52
C LYS A 163 10.93 6.97 -5.17
N LEU A 164 11.15 6.64 -3.91
CA LEU A 164 11.01 5.29 -3.35
C LEU A 164 9.93 5.24 -2.27
N VAL A 165 9.45 4.05 -1.99
CA VAL A 165 8.56 3.74 -0.86
C VAL A 165 9.10 2.52 -0.16
N LEU A 166 9.25 2.60 1.17
CA LEU A 166 9.37 1.44 2.04
C LEU A 166 8.00 1.15 2.66
N LEU A 167 7.44 0.00 2.32
CA LEU A 167 6.22 -0.54 2.91
C LEU A 167 6.60 -1.65 3.89
N VAL A 168 6.11 -1.55 5.13
CA VAL A 168 6.35 -2.56 6.18
C VAL A 168 5.04 -2.96 6.81
N GLY A 169 4.77 -4.25 6.90
CA GLY A 169 3.67 -4.84 7.65
C GLY A 169 4.10 -5.21 9.07
N TRP A 170 3.29 -4.87 10.06
CA TRP A 170 3.57 -5.08 11.48
C TRP A 170 2.50 -5.94 12.14
N LYS A 171 2.90 -6.79 13.08
CA LYS A 171 1.99 -7.66 13.83
C LYS A 171 0.98 -6.88 14.68
N ASP A 172 1.40 -5.73 15.21
CA ASP A 172 0.59 -4.96 16.15
C ASP A 172 0.86 -3.45 16.09
N PRO A 173 -0.08 -2.61 16.57
CA PRO A 173 0.05 -1.16 16.58
C PRO A 173 1.23 -0.64 17.40
N LYS A 174 1.57 -1.31 18.50
CA LYS A 174 2.67 -0.89 19.38
C LYS A 174 4.00 -0.97 18.64
N ALA A 175 4.26 -2.10 17.97
CA ALA A 175 5.47 -2.28 17.18
C ALA A 175 5.60 -1.21 16.09
N ALA A 176 4.52 -0.97 15.33
CA ALA A 176 4.51 0.07 14.31
C ALA A 176 4.76 1.49 14.86
N SER A 177 4.35 1.76 16.11
CA SER A 177 4.53 3.06 16.74
C SER A 177 5.93 3.29 17.33
N THR A 178 6.68 2.23 17.58
CA THR A 178 8.05 2.34 18.14
C THR A 178 9.10 2.64 17.08
N TRP A 179 8.79 2.39 15.81
CA TRP A 179 9.71 2.71 14.72
C TRP A 179 9.31 4.02 14.02
N SER A 180 10.34 4.83 13.79
CA SER A 180 10.27 6.01 12.91
C SER A 180 11.51 6.00 12.02
N PRO A 181 11.38 6.34 10.72
CA PRO A 181 12.53 6.32 9.82
C PRO A 181 13.56 7.36 10.24
N LYS A 182 14.83 6.97 10.20
CA LYS A 182 15.94 7.91 10.34
C LYS A 182 15.94 8.88 9.17
N GLN A 183 16.16 10.14 9.44
CA GLN A 183 16.33 11.16 8.40
C GLN A 183 17.61 10.91 7.62
N ILE A 184 17.56 11.22 6.33
CA ILE A 184 18.72 11.26 5.43
C ILE A 184 18.85 12.70 4.98
N ASP A 185 19.51 13.50 5.80
CA ASP A 185 19.57 14.95 5.64
C ASP A 185 20.27 15.38 4.36
N GLY A 186 19.73 16.44 3.75
CA GLY A 186 20.31 17.09 2.59
C GLY A 186 20.13 16.37 1.24
N VAL A 187 19.54 15.16 1.23
CA VAL A 187 19.35 14.39 0.00
C VAL A 187 17.91 13.96 -0.29
N VAL A 188 17.08 13.76 0.76
CA VAL A 188 15.68 13.35 0.58
C VAL A 188 14.75 14.07 1.56
N THR A 189 13.47 14.11 1.18
CA THR A 189 12.37 14.39 2.10
C THR A 189 11.66 13.08 2.43
N LEU A 190 11.26 12.91 3.69
CA LEU A 190 10.56 11.72 4.15
C LEU A 190 9.14 12.08 4.56
N ARG A 191 8.17 11.32 4.04
CA ARG A 191 6.80 11.29 4.57
C ARG A 191 6.51 9.91 5.11
N HIS A 192 6.19 9.81 6.39
CA HIS A 192 5.93 8.56 7.07
C HIS A 192 4.48 8.49 7.53
N ARG A 193 3.77 7.46 7.08
CA ARG A 193 2.38 7.20 7.44
C ARG A 193 2.27 5.88 8.18
N ARG A 194 1.43 5.85 9.22
CA ARG A 194 1.02 4.66 9.93
C ARG A 194 -0.44 4.38 9.59
N ILE A 195 -0.73 3.15 9.22
CA ILE A 195 -2.02 2.73 8.69
C ILE A 195 -2.48 1.51 9.49
N ARG A 196 -3.60 1.64 10.20
CA ARG A 196 -4.29 0.50 10.79
C ARG A 196 -5.03 -0.25 9.71
N ILE A 197 -4.71 -1.52 9.52
CA ILE A 197 -5.36 -2.37 8.52
C ILE A 197 -6.71 -2.79 9.08
N ILE A 198 -7.78 -2.43 8.39
CA ILE A 198 -9.17 -2.76 8.75
C ILE A 198 -9.78 -3.80 7.81
N ARG A 199 -9.22 -3.98 6.62
CA ARG A 199 -9.57 -5.06 5.68
C ARG A 199 -8.32 -5.55 4.99
N ASP A 200 -8.19 -6.86 4.92
CA ASP A 200 -7.09 -7.55 4.25
C ASP A 200 -7.66 -8.72 3.45
N TYR A 201 -7.49 -8.72 2.13
CA TYR A 201 -7.95 -9.81 1.28
C TYR A 201 -7.15 -9.90 -0.01
N GLY A 202 -7.10 -11.09 -0.54
CA GLY A 202 -6.36 -11.39 -1.76
C GLY A 202 -7.23 -12.04 -2.84
N ARG A 203 -6.56 -12.56 -3.85
CA ARG A 203 -7.20 -13.29 -4.94
C ARG A 203 -7.89 -14.55 -4.44
N PHE A 204 -7.30 -15.23 -3.47
CA PHE A 204 -7.70 -16.55 -2.99
C PHE A 204 -8.41 -16.49 -1.63
N ASP A 205 -8.04 -15.60 -0.75
CA ASP A 205 -8.75 -15.33 0.51
C ASP A 205 -9.54 -14.03 0.38
N ARG A 206 -10.86 -14.16 0.36
CA ARG A 206 -11.78 -13.04 0.14
C ARG A 206 -12.76 -12.82 1.29
N ARG A 207 -12.51 -13.39 2.46
CA ARG A 207 -13.43 -13.28 3.61
C ARG A 207 -13.79 -11.84 3.95
N GLU A 208 -12.86 -10.91 3.80
CA GLU A 208 -13.07 -9.48 4.08
C GLU A 208 -13.34 -8.64 2.82
N ALA A 209 -13.44 -9.25 1.65
CA ALA A 209 -13.73 -8.52 0.43
C ALA A 209 -15.18 -8.04 0.41
N PRO A 210 -15.43 -6.76 0.08
CA PRO A 210 -16.79 -6.20 0.07
C PRO A 210 -17.62 -6.64 -1.13
N GLN A 211 -16.99 -7.19 -2.18
CA GLN A 211 -17.67 -7.67 -3.39
C GLN A 211 -17.55 -9.17 -3.50
N PHE A 212 -18.65 -9.78 -3.90
CA PHE A 212 -18.66 -11.19 -4.28
C PHE A 212 -18.06 -11.38 -5.68
N TYR A 213 -17.19 -12.35 -5.79
CA TYR A 213 -16.75 -12.94 -7.06
C TYR A 213 -16.69 -14.44 -6.90
N ALA A 214 -16.92 -15.17 -7.99
CA ALA A 214 -16.75 -16.61 -7.99
C ALA A 214 -15.32 -17.00 -7.56
N ASP A 215 -15.21 -18.13 -6.87
CA ASP A 215 -13.91 -18.63 -6.41
C ASP A 215 -13.00 -18.94 -7.60
N VAL A 216 -11.74 -18.56 -7.48
CA VAL A 216 -10.70 -18.95 -8.42
C VAL A 216 -10.10 -20.26 -7.91
N LYS A 217 -10.26 -21.32 -8.69
CA LYS A 217 -9.54 -22.57 -8.43
C LYS A 217 -8.05 -22.30 -8.66
N GLY A 218 -7.27 -22.35 -7.63
CA GLY A 218 -5.82 -22.12 -7.68
C GLY A 218 -5.12 -23.01 -6.67
N ALA A 219 -3.84 -23.27 -6.94
CA ALA A 219 -2.98 -23.94 -5.99
C ALA A 219 -2.96 -23.19 -4.65
N GLU A 220 -2.81 -23.92 -3.56
CA GLU A 220 -2.65 -23.34 -2.21
C GLU A 220 -1.72 -22.15 -2.24
N THR A 221 -2.22 -20.99 -1.89
CA THR A 221 -1.40 -19.79 -1.81
C THR A 221 -0.47 -19.92 -0.61
N LYS A 222 0.76 -20.25 -0.88
CA LYS A 222 1.81 -19.81 0.02
C LYS A 222 1.78 -18.28 -0.05
N HIS A 223 1.40 -17.62 1.06
CA HIS A 223 1.73 -16.22 1.24
C HIS A 223 3.19 -16.06 0.81
N PRO A 224 3.54 -15.00 0.04
CA PRO A 224 4.93 -14.78 -0.28
C PRO A 224 5.69 -14.82 1.04
N GLU A 225 6.60 -15.80 1.17
CA GLU A 225 7.48 -15.82 2.33
C GLU A 225 8.15 -14.46 2.41
N PRO A 226 8.24 -13.87 3.61
CA PRO A 226 8.98 -12.63 3.77
C PRO A 226 10.38 -12.88 3.21
N ALA A 227 10.88 -11.97 2.39
CA ALA A 227 12.27 -11.99 1.97
C ALA A 227 13.13 -12.05 3.23
N ARG A 228 13.88 -13.14 3.40
CA ARG A 228 14.81 -13.34 4.52
C ARG A 228 16.01 -12.44 4.36
#